data_3c8444c17b0fd8bf630e2cc5821018dc
#
_entry.id   3c8444c17b0fd8bf630e2cc5821018dc
#
_cell.length_a   1.000
_cell.length_b   1.000
_cell.length_c   1.000
_cell.angle_alpha   90.00
_cell.angle_beta   90.00
_cell.angle_gamma   90.00
#
_symmetry.space_group_name_H-M   'P 1'
#
loop_
_entity.id
_entity.type
_entity.pdbx_description
1 polymer ?
#
loop_
_entity_poly.entity_id
_entity_poly.type
_entity_poly.pdbx_seq_one_letter_code
_entity_poly.pdbx_strand_id
1 'polypeptide(L)'
;MKFIHISDIHLVSGDGPLNGCVPSDRLNKCIKDISKWHGDAKFCVISGDLSEYAEKGAYQSLKKKLLEFQIPCFLMIGNHDDRDLFQSVFTNNPCDENKFVQSSFETDERVFIFLDTKKQGKNVHDGELCENRLDWLQKQLINSGNKPTYLFMHHPPFDIGIPYMDNIRLFGSDQFLSTLSHGKNIQHIFYGHVHRLTFVKWHGYTFSSLTSLNHQSPLVAESVQGEFCDEPPAYGVVLIDEDQLTIHFNNFLDRKP
;
A
#
# COMPACT_ATOMS: atom_id res chain seq x y z
N MET A 1 -6.63 15.79 10.43
CA MET A 1 -7.23 14.80 9.48
C MET A 1 -6.91 13.39 9.96
N LYS A 2 -7.84 12.42 9.79
CA LYS A 2 -7.60 10.99 10.08
C LYS A 2 -7.87 10.15 8.84
N PHE A 3 -6.98 9.20 8.53
CA PHE A 3 -7.21 8.17 7.51
C PHE A 3 -6.66 6.81 7.96
N ILE A 4 -7.07 5.77 7.25
CA ILE A 4 -6.65 4.38 7.51
C ILE A 4 -5.69 3.93 6.41
N HIS A 5 -4.66 3.17 6.79
CA HIS A 5 -3.75 2.50 5.88
C HIS A 5 -3.81 0.99 6.09
N ILE A 6 -4.07 0.25 5.04
CA ILE A 6 -4.08 -1.22 4.96
C ILE A 6 -3.16 -1.62 3.81
N SER A 7 -2.51 -2.78 3.91
CA SER A 7 -1.67 -3.33 2.84
C SER A 7 -1.76 -4.85 2.78
N ASP A 8 -1.43 -5.40 1.63
CA ASP A 8 -1.10 -6.82 1.48
C ASP A 8 -2.22 -7.74 1.99
N ILE A 9 -3.43 -7.58 1.41
CA ILE A 9 -4.61 -8.36 1.82
C ILE A 9 -4.62 -9.79 1.26
N HIS A 10 -3.97 -10.03 0.11
CA HIS A 10 -3.77 -11.36 -0.50
C HIS A 10 -5.05 -12.21 -0.56
N LEU A 11 -6.17 -11.63 -1.03
CA LEU A 11 -7.39 -12.41 -1.21
C LEU A 11 -7.20 -13.52 -2.24
N VAL A 12 -7.83 -14.66 -1.96
CA VAL A 12 -7.92 -15.78 -2.89
C VAL A 12 -9.37 -16.01 -3.31
N SER A 13 -9.58 -16.50 -4.52
CA SER A 13 -10.93 -16.86 -4.98
C SER A 13 -11.49 -18.00 -4.14
N GLY A 14 -12.79 -17.91 -3.81
CA GLY A 14 -13.50 -18.96 -3.08
C GLY A 14 -13.20 -19.02 -1.58
N ASP A 15 -12.60 -17.95 -1.02
CA ASP A 15 -12.32 -17.81 0.41
C ASP A 15 -11.50 -18.97 1.00
N GLY A 16 -10.58 -19.54 0.18
CA GLY A 16 -9.67 -20.59 0.60
C GLY A 16 -8.60 -20.12 1.58
N PRO A 17 -7.96 -21.05 2.31
CA PRO A 17 -6.86 -20.71 3.20
C PRO A 17 -5.58 -20.36 2.42
N LEU A 18 -4.80 -19.45 2.98
CA LEU A 18 -3.47 -19.06 2.52
C LEU A 18 -2.54 -18.92 3.73
N ASN A 19 -1.41 -19.64 3.73
CA ASN A 19 -0.42 -19.58 4.80
C ASN A 19 -1.02 -19.70 6.22
N GLY A 20 -1.95 -20.64 6.42
CA GLY A 20 -2.54 -20.95 7.74
C GLY A 20 -3.70 -20.05 8.17
N CYS A 21 -4.12 -19.06 7.37
CA CYS A 21 -5.28 -18.23 7.66
C CYS A 21 -6.20 -18.09 6.43
N VAL A 22 -7.40 -17.54 6.63
CA VAL A 22 -8.35 -17.22 5.57
C VAL A 22 -8.33 -15.71 5.35
N PRO A 23 -7.76 -15.21 4.22
CA PRO A 23 -7.58 -13.78 3.99
C PRO A 23 -8.88 -12.98 4.03
N SER A 24 -9.98 -13.56 3.51
CA SER A 24 -11.29 -12.91 3.54
C SER A 24 -11.83 -12.73 4.95
N ASP A 25 -11.56 -13.66 5.89
CA ASP A 25 -11.95 -13.52 7.30
C ASP A 25 -11.11 -12.45 8.00
N ARG A 26 -9.81 -12.40 7.70
CA ARG A 26 -8.93 -11.35 8.21
C ARG A 26 -9.40 -9.96 7.77
N LEU A 27 -9.70 -9.79 6.48
CA LEU A 27 -10.24 -8.54 5.95
C LEU A 27 -11.59 -8.17 6.59
N ASN A 28 -12.51 -9.14 6.76
CA ASN A 28 -13.80 -8.89 7.40
C ASN A 28 -13.63 -8.41 8.86
N LYS A 29 -12.72 -9.02 9.63
CA LYS A 29 -12.41 -8.60 11.00
C LYS A 29 -11.81 -7.20 11.02
N CYS A 30 -10.88 -6.91 10.12
CA CYS A 30 -10.25 -5.61 9.97
C CYS A 30 -11.29 -4.51 9.67
N ILE A 31 -12.12 -4.71 8.64
CA ILE A 31 -13.20 -3.78 8.27
C ILE A 31 -14.16 -3.55 9.44
N LYS A 32 -14.55 -4.61 10.15
CA LYS A 32 -15.46 -4.50 11.30
C LYS A 32 -14.83 -3.69 12.44
N ASP A 33 -13.55 -3.91 12.74
CA ASP A 33 -12.84 -3.18 13.79
C ASP A 33 -12.69 -1.70 13.41
N ILE A 34 -12.28 -1.40 12.17
CA ILE A 34 -12.17 -0.02 11.67
C ILE A 34 -13.52 0.68 11.71
N SER A 35 -14.58 0.06 11.21
CA SER A 35 -15.93 0.64 11.20
C SER A 35 -16.44 0.97 12.60
N LYS A 36 -16.10 0.13 13.58
CA LYS A 36 -16.50 0.33 14.98
C LYS A 36 -15.74 1.48 15.64
N TRP A 37 -14.43 1.62 15.40
CA TRP A 37 -13.58 2.50 16.20
C TRP A 37 -13.06 3.72 15.43
N HIS A 38 -13.09 3.68 14.10
CA HIS A 38 -12.51 4.70 13.23
C HIS A 38 -13.42 5.06 12.06
N GLY A 39 -14.75 4.89 12.21
CA GLY A 39 -15.74 5.25 11.19
C GLY A 39 -15.75 6.73 10.79
N ASP A 40 -15.07 7.58 11.55
CA ASP A 40 -14.85 9.01 11.26
C ASP A 40 -13.61 9.27 10.37
N ALA A 41 -12.86 8.23 9.97
CA ALA A 41 -11.75 8.38 9.04
C ALA A 41 -12.23 8.92 7.68
N LYS A 42 -11.47 9.86 7.12
CA LYS A 42 -11.86 10.51 5.87
C LYS A 42 -11.76 9.60 4.66
N PHE A 43 -10.78 8.68 4.67
CA PHE A 43 -10.59 7.66 3.65
C PHE A 43 -9.73 6.51 4.19
N CYS A 44 -9.64 5.45 3.41
CA CYS A 44 -8.74 4.32 3.62
C CYS A 44 -7.86 4.17 2.37
N VAL A 45 -6.56 3.89 2.56
CA VAL A 45 -5.65 3.51 1.48
C VAL A 45 -5.34 2.02 1.62
N ILE A 46 -5.47 1.28 0.52
CA ILE A 46 -5.05 -0.12 0.44
C ILE A 46 -3.89 -0.17 -0.54
N SER A 47 -2.66 -0.33 -0.03
CA SER A 47 -1.43 -0.05 -0.77
C SER A 47 -0.87 -1.25 -1.56
N GLY A 48 -1.74 -2.07 -2.13
CA GLY A 48 -1.37 -3.14 -3.07
C GLY A 48 -1.50 -4.54 -2.51
N ASP A 49 -1.17 -5.52 -3.35
CA ASP A 49 -1.33 -6.95 -3.13
C ASP A 49 -2.74 -7.32 -2.64
N LEU A 50 -3.72 -6.91 -3.46
CA LEU A 50 -5.14 -7.10 -3.20
C LEU A 50 -5.56 -8.56 -3.37
N SER A 51 -4.98 -9.24 -4.38
CA SER A 51 -5.20 -10.65 -4.69
C SER A 51 -3.87 -11.40 -4.65
N GLU A 52 -3.87 -12.63 -4.15
CA GLU A 52 -2.67 -13.48 -4.13
C GLU A 52 -2.25 -13.94 -5.54
N TYR A 53 -3.23 -14.31 -6.37
CA TYR A 53 -2.98 -14.92 -7.69
C TYR A 53 -3.57 -14.12 -8.84
N ALA A 54 -3.82 -12.82 -8.65
CA ALA A 54 -4.47 -11.98 -9.66
C ALA A 54 -5.79 -12.58 -10.20
N GLU A 55 -6.64 -13.09 -9.32
CA GLU A 55 -7.86 -13.76 -9.72
C GLU A 55 -9.06 -12.81 -9.73
N LYS A 56 -9.89 -12.90 -10.78
CA LYS A 56 -11.10 -12.08 -10.90
C LYS A 56 -12.04 -12.25 -9.70
N GLY A 57 -12.18 -13.48 -9.21
CA GLY A 57 -13.03 -13.78 -8.05
C GLY A 57 -12.56 -13.09 -6.78
N ALA A 58 -11.23 -12.98 -6.56
CA ALA A 58 -10.65 -12.26 -5.43
C ALA A 58 -10.98 -10.75 -5.50
N TYR A 59 -10.81 -10.11 -6.67
CA TYR A 59 -11.18 -8.71 -6.86
C TYR A 59 -12.69 -8.47 -6.72
N GLN A 60 -13.53 -9.39 -7.20
CA GLN A 60 -14.99 -9.30 -7.03
C GLN A 60 -15.39 -9.42 -5.55
N SER A 61 -14.74 -10.32 -4.79
CA SER A 61 -14.93 -10.46 -3.35
C SER A 61 -14.52 -9.17 -2.62
N LEU A 62 -13.34 -8.61 -2.94
CA LEU A 62 -12.90 -7.32 -2.40
C LEU A 62 -13.95 -6.24 -2.69
N LYS A 63 -14.35 -6.08 -3.94
CA LYS A 63 -15.33 -5.07 -4.35
C LYS A 63 -16.62 -5.15 -3.53
N LYS A 64 -17.13 -6.37 -3.33
CA LYS A 64 -18.33 -6.59 -2.51
C LYS A 64 -18.14 -6.16 -1.06
N LYS A 65 -17.00 -6.51 -0.44
CA LYS A 65 -16.68 -6.14 0.94
C LYS A 65 -16.52 -4.62 1.11
N LEU A 66 -15.93 -3.95 0.13
CA LEU A 66 -15.76 -2.49 0.16
C LEU A 66 -17.08 -1.73 -0.03
N LEU A 67 -18.12 -2.33 -0.63
CA LEU A 67 -19.46 -1.72 -0.66
C LEU A 67 -20.10 -1.64 0.73
N GLU A 68 -19.74 -2.54 1.64
CA GLU A 68 -20.20 -2.56 3.03
C GLU A 68 -19.34 -1.66 3.94
N PHE A 69 -18.15 -1.30 3.48
CA PHE A 69 -17.21 -0.43 4.20
C PHE A 69 -17.51 1.03 3.87
N GLN A 70 -18.06 1.76 4.82
CA GLN A 70 -18.56 3.13 4.60
C GLN A 70 -17.47 4.18 4.40
N ILE A 71 -16.20 3.84 4.61
CA ILE A 71 -15.06 4.74 4.41
C ILE A 71 -14.62 4.65 2.94
N PRO A 72 -14.51 5.78 2.20
CA PRO A 72 -14.00 5.78 0.84
C PRO A 72 -12.60 5.16 0.75
N CYS A 73 -12.36 4.28 -0.23
CA CYS A 73 -11.09 3.59 -0.38
C CYS A 73 -10.35 4.01 -1.65
N PHE A 74 -9.05 4.32 -1.49
CA PHE A 74 -8.08 4.42 -2.59
C PHE A 74 -7.36 3.07 -2.72
N LEU A 75 -7.54 2.43 -3.86
CA LEU A 75 -6.95 1.12 -4.13
C LEU A 75 -5.73 1.27 -5.01
N MET A 76 -4.65 0.65 -4.59
CA MET A 76 -3.41 0.50 -5.36
C MET A 76 -3.20 -0.96 -5.70
N ILE A 77 -2.29 -1.25 -6.61
CA ILE A 77 -1.89 -2.61 -6.96
C ILE A 77 -0.45 -2.88 -6.53
N GLY A 78 -0.17 -4.14 -6.17
CA GLY A 78 1.16 -4.65 -5.89
C GLY A 78 1.62 -5.68 -6.93
N ASN A 79 2.70 -6.40 -6.61
CA ASN A 79 3.27 -7.39 -7.55
C ASN A 79 2.36 -8.61 -7.76
N HIS A 80 1.58 -9.00 -6.78
CA HIS A 80 0.62 -10.11 -6.89
C HIS A 80 -0.64 -9.78 -7.70
N ASP A 81 -0.88 -8.49 -8.00
CA ASP A 81 -2.04 -8.06 -8.77
C ASP A 81 -1.81 -8.11 -10.28
N ASP A 82 -2.88 -8.13 -11.06
CA ASP A 82 -2.86 -7.90 -12.51
C ASP A 82 -3.59 -6.60 -12.83
N ARG A 83 -2.90 -5.68 -13.56
CA ARG A 83 -3.40 -4.32 -13.82
C ARG A 83 -4.67 -4.33 -14.65
N ASP A 84 -4.70 -5.11 -15.73
CA ASP A 84 -5.82 -5.13 -16.66
C ASP A 84 -7.04 -5.78 -16.00
N LEU A 85 -6.81 -6.88 -15.29
CA LEU A 85 -7.88 -7.59 -14.59
C LEU A 85 -8.44 -6.75 -13.43
N PHE A 86 -7.58 -6.08 -12.66
CA PHE A 86 -7.99 -5.13 -11.64
C PHE A 86 -8.89 -4.03 -12.23
N GLN A 87 -8.45 -3.37 -13.29
CA GLN A 87 -9.22 -2.32 -13.97
C GLN A 87 -10.55 -2.84 -14.54
N SER A 88 -10.60 -4.09 -15.00
CA SER A 88 -11.83 -4.70 -15.48
C SER A 88 -12.91 -4.88 -14.40
N VAL A 89 -12.51 -4.99 -13.13
CA VAL A 89 -13.41 -5.12 -11.98
C VAL A 89 -13.67 -3.77 -11.31
N PHE A 90 -12.63 -2.97 -11.12
CA PHE A 90 -12.69 -1.64 -10.49
C PHE A 90 -12.67 -0.53 -11.55
N THR A 91 -13.67 -0.52 -12.41
CA THR A 91 -13.77 0.37 -13.59
C THR A 91 -13.74 1.86 -13.26
N ASN A 92 -14.08 2.24 -12.03
CA ASN A 92 -14.07 3.63 -11.56
C ASN A 92 -12.81 3.99 -10.75
N ASN A 93 -11.88 3.02 -10.56
CA ASN A 93 -10.62 3.34 -9.89
C ASN A 93 -9.78 4.25 -10.79
N PRO A 94 -9.25 5.36 -10.26
CA PRO A 94 -8.45 6.27 -11.09
C PRO A 94 -7.21 5.58 -11.68
N CYS A 95 -6.86 5.97 -12.89
CA CYS A 95 -5.60 5.65 -13.55
C CYS A 95 -5.09 6.88 -14.29
N ASP A 96 -3.80 6.89 -14.64
CA ASP A 96 -3.23 7.94 -15.45
C ASP A 96 -3.55 7.78 -16.95
N GLU A 97 -3.07 8.71 -17.76
CA GLU A 97 -3.23 8.71 -19.22
C GLU A 97 -2.62 7.49 -19.92
N ASN A 98 -1.63 6.85 -19.30
CA ASN A 98 -0.97 5.63 -19.78
C ASN A 98 -1.59 4.34 -19.20
N LYS A 99 -2.71 4.44 -18.50
CA LYS A 99 -3.44 3.35 -17.84
C LYS A 99 -2.70 2.68 -16.68
N PHE A 100 -1.70 3.32 -16.10
CA PHE A 100 -1.15 2.89 -14.83
C PHE A 100 -2.13 3.20 -13.70
N VAL A 101 -2.22 2.30 -12.72
CA VAL A 101 -3.09 2.46 -11.54
C VAL A 101 -2.42 3.43 -10.56
N GLN A 102 -2.28 4.67 -11.04
CA GLN A 102 -1.72 5.78 -10.26
C GLN A 102 -2.60 7.02 -10.39
N SER A 103 -2.68 7.78 -9.32
CA SER A 103 -3.54 8.95 -9.22
C SER A 103 -3.07 9.92 -8.15
N SER A 104 -3.62 11.12 -8.14
CA SER A 104 -3.46 12.07 -7.05
C SER A 104 -4.82 12.54 -6.56
N PHE A 105 -4.89 12.81 -5.27
CA PHE A 105 -6.04 13.39 -4.60
C PHE A 105 -5.58 14.63 -3.83
N GLU A 106 -6.26 15.74 -4.06
CA GLU A 106 -5.91 17.01 -3.46
C GLU A 106 -7.07 17.53 -2.60
N THR A 107 -6.72 18.05 -1.44
CA THR A 107 -7.59 18.87 -0.59
C THR A 107 -7.11 20.31 -0.63
N ASP A 108 -7.85 21.24 -0.01
CA ASP A 108 -7.41 22.64 0.08
C ASP A 108 -6.01 22.77 0.73
N GLU A 109 -5.66 21.83 1.63
CA GLU A 109 -4.47 21.90 2.45
C GLU A 109 -3.37 20.90 2.09
N ARG A 110 -3.67 19.78 1.44
CA ARG A 110 -2.75 18.62 1.31
C ARG A 110 -2.91 17.91 -0.03
N VAL A 111 -1.84 17.24 -0.45
CA VAL A 111 -1.82 16.39 -1.65
C VAL A 111 -1.46 14.95 -1.26
N PHE A 112 -2.18 13.98 -1.81
CA PHE A 112 -1.94 12.55 -1.67
C PHE A 112 -1.68 11.96 -3.06
N ILE A 113 -0.55 11.27 -3.23
CA ILE A 113 -0.12 10.69 -4.51
C ILE A 113 0.00 9.19 -4.35
N PHE A 114 -0.66 8.44 -5.23
CA PHE A 114 -0.69 6.98 -5.25
C PHE A 114 0.05 6.48 -6.48
N LEU A 115 1.11 5.69 -6.29
CA LEU A 115 2.01 5.25 -7.35
C LEU A 115 1.78 3.78 -7.71
N ASP A 116 1.73 3.49 -9.00
CA ASP A 116 1.78 2.13 -9.53
C ASP A 116 3.25 1.72 -9.71
N THR A 117 3.76 0.94 -8.76
CA THR A 117 5.14 0.40 -8.82
C THR A 117 5.20 -1.01 -9.38
N LYS A 118 4.06 -1.58 -9.83
CA LYS A 118 4.06 -2.93 -10.39
C LYS A 118 4.84 -2.98 -11.70
N LYS A 119 5.85 -3.84 -11.76
CA LYS A 119 6.57 -4.17 -13.00
C LYS A 119 5.72 -5.07 -13.88
N GLN A 120 5.82 -4.86 -15.18
CA GLN A 120 5.10 -5.68 -16.16
C GLN A 120 5.71 -7.09 -16.25
N GLY A 121 4.88 -8.11 -16.30
CA GLY A 121 5.27 -9.49 -16.44
C GLY A 121 4.53 -10.43 -15.48
N LYS A 122 4.58 -11.73 -15.81
CA LYS A 122 4.06 -12.78 -14.91
C LYS A 122 5.17 -13.23 -13.96
N ASN A 123 4.80 -13.48 -12.71
CA ASN A 123 5.73 -13.93 -11.65
C ASN A 123 6.91 -12.97 -11.45
N VAL A 124 6.69 -11.67 -11.65
CA VAL A 124 7.67 -10.63 -11.40
C VAL A 124 7.28 -9.95 -10.08
N HIS A 125 8.16 -10.08 -9.08
CA HIS A 125 7.88 -9.60 -7.74
C HIS A 125 8.59 -8.28 -7.40
N ASP A 126 9.58 -7.88 -8.20
CA ASP A 126 10.24 -6.59 -8.05
C ASP A 126 9.42 -5.43 -8.63
N GLY A 127 9.64 -4.25 -8.08
CA GLY A 127 8.99 -3.01 -8.50
C GLY A 127 9.79 -2.28 -9.57
N GLU A 128 9.06 -1.48 -10.38
CA GLU A 128 9.64 -0.61 -11.39
C GLU A 128 8.82 0.69 -11.51
N LEU A 129 9.51 1.79 -11.75
CA LEU A 129 8.92 3.03 -12.25
C LEU A 129 9.57 3.37 -13.60
N CYS A 130 8.86 3.10 -14.69
CA CYS A 130 9.31 3.50 -16.03
C CYS A 130 9.26 5.02 -16.22
N GLU A 131 9.86 5.54 -17.27
CA GLU A 131 9.93 6.96 -17.58
C GLU A 131 8.55 7.65 -17.51
N ASN A 132 7.52 7.07 -18.13
CA ASN A 132 6.17 7.66 -18.09
C ASN A 132 5.63 7.82 -16.66
N ARG A 133 5.89 6.85 -15.77
CA ARG A 133 5.45 6.93 -14.36
C ARG A 133 6.26 7.93 -13.56
N LEU A 134 7.56 8.05 -13.82
CA LEU A 134 8.44 9.05 -13.21
C LEU A 134 8.06 10.46 -13.67
N ASP A 135 7.82 10.67 -14.96
CA ASP A 135 7.37 11.95 -15.52
C ASP A 135 6.01 12.38 -14.96
N TRP A 136 5.08 11.42 -14.82
CA TRP A 136 3.80 11.69 -14.19
C TRP A 136 4.01 12.11 -12.72
N LEU A 137 4.82 11.37 -11.93
CA LEU A 137 5.13 11.70 -10.55
C LEU A 137 5.76 13.10 -10.44
N GLN A 138 6.74 13.41 -11.30
CA GLN A 138 7.37 14.74 -11.35
C GLN A 138 6.34 15.85 -11.54
N LYS A 139 5.41 15.69 -12.50
CA LYS A 139 4.33 16.64 -12.72
C LYS A 139 3.45 16.83 -11.49
N GLN A 140 3.08 15.72 -10.80
CA GLN A 140 2.29 15.81 -9.56
C GLN A 140 3.04 16.55 -8.45
N LEU A 141 4.32 16.27 -8.26
CA LEU A 141 5.17 16.92 -7.26
C LEU A 141 5.38 18.42 -7.54
N ILE A 142 5.55 18.80 -8.79
CA ILE A 142 5.63 20.22 -9.17
C ILE A 142 4.31 20.92 -8.90
N ASN A 143 3.18 20.29 -9.28
CA ASN A 143 1.84 20.85 -9.12
C ASN A 143 1.42 20.96 -7.63
N SER A 144 1.94 20.10 -6.77
CA SER A 144 1.65 20.17 -5.31
C SER A 144 2.18 21.47 -4.68
N GLY A 145 3.15 22.13 -5.30
CA GLY A 145 3.72 23.40 -4.84
C GLY A 145 4.32 23.27 -3.43
N ASN A 146 3.81 24.07 -2.49
CA ASN A 146 4.25 24.04 -1.08
C ASN A 146 3.29 23.23 -0.16
N LYS A 147 2.24 22.62 -0.73
CA LYS A 147 1.30 21.84 0.07
C LYS A 147 2.00 20.60 0.66
N PRO A 148 1.75 20.27 1.93
CA PRO A 148 2.16 18.99 2.52
C PRO A 148 1.71 17.84 1.64
N THR A 149 2.68 17.04 1.17
CA THR A 149 2.47 15.97 0.20
C THR A 149 2.79 14.62 0.83
N TYR A 150 1.89 13.67 0.66
CA TYR A 150 2.00 12.30 1.15
C TYR A 150 1.97 11.34 -0.04
N LEU A 151 2.97 10.47 -0.14
CA LEU A 151 3.06 9.49 -1.20
C LEU A 151 2.71 8.10 -0.68
N PHE A 152 2.12 7.30 -1.56
CA PHE A 152 1.88 5.88 -1.34
C PHE A 152 2.46 5.08 -2.51
N MET A 153 3.17 4.02 -2.19
CA MET A 153 3.75 3.10 -3.16
C MET A 153 3.65 1.67 -2.62
N HIS A 154 3.81 0.66 -3.46
CA HIS A 154 3.83 -0.70 -2.95
C HIS A 154 5.25 -1.14 -2.59
N HIS A 155 6.19 -1.08 -3.53
CA HIS A 155 7.57 -1.53 -3.33
C HIS A 155 8.46 -0.41 -2.76
N PRO A 156 9.23 -0.63 -1.67
CA PRO A 156 10.21 0.33 -1.17
C PRO A 156 11.42 0.45 -2.13
N PRO A 157 12.08 1.62 -2.21
CA PRO A 157 13.23 1.84 -3.09
C PRO A 157 14.59 1.51 -2.43
N PHE A 158 14.61 0.89 -1.26
CA PHE A 158 15.78 0.62 -0.43
C PHE A 158 15.72 -0.76 0.21
N ASP A 159 16.84 -1.23 0.71
CA ASP A 159 16.93 -2.46 1.48
C ASP A 159 16.42 -2.24 2.91
N ILE A 160 15.69 -3.24 3.43
CA ILE A 160 15.13 -3.23 4.80
C ILE A 160 15.88 -4.22 5.73
N GLY A 161 16.90 -4.91 5.23
CA GLY A 161 17.67 -5.90 5.96
C GLY A 161 17.03 -7.28 6.01
N ILE A 162 16.08 -7.57 5.13
CA ILE A 162 15.50 -8.90 4.90
C ILE A 162 15.90 -9.31 3.48
N PRO A 163 16.89 -10.20 3.30
CA PRO A 163 17.50 -10.47 2.00
C PRO A 163 16.53 -10.86 0.89
N TYR A 164 15.47 -11.61 1.22
CA TYR A 164 14.43 -11.95 0.25
C TYR A 164 13.72 -10.70 -0.26
N MET A 165 13.25 -9.82 0.64
CA MET A 165 12.54 -8.59 0.30
C MET A 165 13.45 -7.58 -0.41
N ASP A 166 14.70 -7.51 0.00
CA ASP A 166 15.70 -6.63 -0.61
C ASP A 166 15.95 -6.97 -2.09
N ASN A 167 15.82 -8.24 -2.47
CA ASN A 167 15.95 -8.72 -3.85
C ASN A 167 14.71 -8.43 -4.72
N ILE A 168 13.59 -8.06 -4.15
CA ILE A 168 12.33 -7.79 -4.87
C ILE A 168 11.79 -6.38 -4.61
N ARG A 169 12.62 -5.47 -4.15
CA ARG A 169 12.27 -4.05 -3.94
C ARG A 169 12.05 -3.29 -5.25
N LEU A 170 11.78 -2.00 -5.19
CA LEU A 170 11.81 -1.11 -6.34
C LEU A 170 13.25 -0.92 -6.83
N PHE A 171 13.53 -1.27 -8.07
CA PHE A 171 14.78 -0.95 -8.73
C PHE A 171 14.70 0.41 -9.44
N GLY A 172 15.88 1.04 -9.70
CA GLY A 172 15.93 2.40 -10.23
C GLY A 172 15.73 3.46 -9.14
N SER A 173 16.22 3.20 -7.92
CA SER A 173 16.10 4.09 -6.77
C SER A 173 16.69 5.49 -7.01
N ASP A 174 17.74 5.62 -7.81
CA ASP A 174 18.37 6.93 -8.11
C ASP A 174 17.44 7.82 -8.95
N GLN A 175 16.75 7.26 -9.95
CA GLN A 175 15.77 7.99 -10.75
C GLN A 175 14.57 8.41 -9.90
N PHE A 176 14.09 7.52 -9.03
CA PHE A 176 13.02 7.85 -8.10
C PHE A 176 13.44 8.96 -7.13
N LEU A 177 14.64 8.87 -6.55
CA LEU A 177 15.19 9.92 -5.67
C LEU A 177 15.31 11.26 -6.40
N SER A 178 15.82 11.26 -7.63
CA SER A 178 15.90 12.45 -8.47
C SER A 178 14.51 13.06 -8.69
N THR A 179 13.50 12.22 -8.96
CA THR A 179 12.13 12.69 -9.14
C THR A 179 11.54 13.28 -7.86
N LEU A 180 11.78 12.65 -6.69
CA LEU A 180 11.34 13.19 -5.40
C LEU A 180 11.85 14.61 -5.13
N SER A 181 13.04 14.96 -5.63
CA SER A 181 13.63 16.30 -5.44
C SER A 181 12.82 17.46 -6.02
N HIS A 182 11.87 17.18 -6.91
CA HIS A 182 10.93 18.18 -7.45
C HIS A 182 9.79 18.53 -6.46
N GLY A 183 9.56 17.70 -5.44
CA GLY A 183 8.57 17.95 -4.39
C GLY A 183 9.14 18.85 -3.29
N LYS A 184 8.52 20.00 -3.05
CA LYS A 184 9.01 20.98 -2.08
C LYS A 184 8.65 20.64 -0.64
N ASN A 185 7.61 19.84 -0.42
CA ASN A 185 7.08 19.60 0.92
C ASN A 185 6.54 18.18 1.09
N ILE A 186 7.38 17.17 0.78
CA ILE A 186 7.04 15.75 0.99
C ILE A 186 7.18 15.46 2.48
N GLN A 187 6.06 15.11 3.12
CA GLN A 187 5.99 14.87 4.56
C GLN A 187 6.29 13.41 4.92
N HIS A 188 5.74 12.48 4.15
CA HIS A 188 5.88 11.05 4.43
C HIS A 188 5.56 10.20 3.20
N ILE A 189 6.15 9.01 3.13
CA ILE A 189 5.92 8.03 2.09
C ILE A 189 5.52 6.69 2.73
N PHE A 190 4.33 6.22 2.40
CA PHE A 190 3.78 4.94 2.87
C PHE A 190 4.04 3.85 1.85
N TYR A 191 4.34 2.63 2.31
CA TYR A 191 4.55 1.50 1.41
C TYR A 191 4.03 0.18 2.00
N GLY A 192 3.88 -0.83 1.14
CA GLY A 192 3.48 -2.18 1.46
C GLY A 192 4.59 -3.20 1.19
N HIS A 193 4.22 -4.35 0.60
CA HIS A 193 5.12 -5.35 0.05
C HIS A 193 5.93 -6.17 1.07
N VAL A 194 6.48 -5.50 2.07
CA VAL A 194 7.45 -6.13 2.99
C VAL A 194 6.82 -6.95 4.11
N HIS A 195 5.50 -6.90 4.23
CA HIS A 195 4.73 -7.63 5.25
C HIS A 195 5.29 -7.46 6.66
N ARG A 196 5.85 -6.28 6.94
CA ARG A 196 6.47 -5.99 8.22
C ARG A 196 6.35 -4.52 8.55
N LEU A 197 6.18 -4.23 9.83
CA LEU A 197 6.18 -2.87 10.32
C LEU A 197 7.62 -2.35 10.32
N THR A 198 7.87 -1.33 9.49
CA THR A 198 9.16 -0.67 9.39
C THR A 198 9.01 0.83 9.39
N PHE A 199 10.00 1.51 9.90
CA PHE A 199 10.20 2.95 9.77
C PHE A 199 11.61 3.19 9.23
N VAL A 200 11.71 3.89 8.10
CA VAL A 200 12.99 4.13 7.43
C VAL A 200 13.16 5.62 7.15
N LYS A 201 14.36 6.15 7.38
CA LYS A 201 14.79 7.46 6.89
C LYS A 201 15.80 7.24 5.77
N TRP A 202 15.44 7.60 4.54
CA TRP A 202 16.25 7.39 3.35
C TRP A 202 16.39 8.72 2.59
N HIS A 203 17.65 9.18 2.41
CA HIS A 203 17.99 10.47 1.78
C HIS A 203 17.18 11.68 2.29
N GLY A 204 16.88 11.70 3.59
CA GLY A 204 16.11 12.79 4.23
C GLY A 204 14.59 12.57 4.24
N TYR A 205 14.04 11.72 3.38
CA TYR A 205 12.63 11.35 3.37
C TYR A 205 12.33 10.27 4.41
N THR A 206 11.14 10.33 4.98
CA THR A 206 10.65 9.34 5.95
C THR A 206 9.65 8.40 5.30
N PHE A 207 9.80 7.12 5.59
CA PHE A 207 8.98 6.04 5.06
C PHE A 207 8.45 5.17 6.19
N SER A 208 7.25 4.61 6.01
CA SER A 208 6.75 3.54 6.87
C SER A 208 5.94 2.51 6.09
N SER A 209 6.04 1.27 6.54
CA SER A 209 5.17 0.16 6.14
C SER A 209 4.40 -0.36 7.33
N LEU A 210 3.49 -1.27 7.06
CA LEU A 210 2.77 -2.00 8.08
C LEU A 210 2.80 -3.50 7.78
N THR A 211 2.29 -4.27 8.71
CA THR A 211 2.12 -5.71 8.53
C THR A 211 1.06 -5.99 7.47
N SER A 212 1.22 -7.07 6.73
CA SER A 212 0.14 -7.63 5.91
C SER A 212 -1.08 -7.98 6.76
N LEU A 213 -2.26 -7.96 6.17
CA LEU A 213 -3.45 -8.51 6.85
C LEU A 213 -3.41 -10.04 6.94
N ASN A 214 -2.58 -10.69 6.14
CA ASN A 214 -2.57 -12.15 6.02
C ASN A 214 -1.38 -12.78 6.74
N HIS A 215 -0.22 -12.82 6.15
CA HIS A 215 1.00 -13.45 6.67
C HIS A 215 2.14 -12.44 6.73
N GLN A 216 3.10 -12.66 7.63
CA GLN A 216 4.17 -11.70 7.87
C GLN A 216 5.53 -12.24 7.40
N SER A 217 6.46 -11.34 7.11
CA SER A 217 7.86 -11.67 6.87
C SER A 217 8.62 -11.70 8.19
N PRO A 218 9.25 -12.83 8.58
CA PRO A 218 10.05 -12.88 9.79
C PRO A 218 11.29 -11.99 9.65
N LEU A 219 11.72 -11.37 10.76
CA LEU A 219 12.99 -10.65 10.81
C LEU A 219 14.15 -11.64 10.96
N VAL A 220 14.46 -12.36 9.90
CA VAL A 220 15.56 -13.34 9.87
C VAL A 220 16.61 -12.84 8.89
N ALA A 221 17.78 -12.48 9.40
CA ALA A 221 18.85 -11.87 8.60
C ALA A 221 19.49 -12.81 7.56
N GLU A 222 19.31 -14.13 7.68
CA GLU A 222 20.00 -15.12 6.85
C GLU A 222 19.13 -15.76 5.76
N SER A 223 17.82 -15.56 5.81
CA SER A 223 16.92 -16.15 4.82
C SER A 223 16.97 -15.42 3.49
N VAL A 224 17.33 -16.14 2.44
CA VAL A 224 17.25 -15.67 1.04
C VAL A 224 16.01 -16.22 0.34
N GLN A 225 15.17 -16.96 1.04
CA GLN A 225 13.91 -17.52 0.58
C GLN A 225 12.77 -16.84 1.32
N GLY A 226 11.63 -16.67 0.62
CA GLY A 226 10.42 -16.14 1.25
C GLY A 226 9.93 -17.07 2.34
N GLU A 227 10.06 -16.65 3.59
CA GLU A 227 9.50 -17.32 4.75
C GLU A 227 8.33 -16.50 5.29
N PHE A 228 7.37 -17.18 5.91
CA PHE A 228 6.20 -16.54 6.50
C PHE A 228 6.09 -16.91 7.97
N CYS A 229 5.65 -15.95 8.77
CA CYS A 229 5.36 -16.14 10.18
C CYS A 229 3.95 -15.65 10.54
N ASP A 230 3.48 -16.07 11.70
CA ASP A 230 2.13 -15.75 12.20
C ASP A 230 2.18 -14.60 13.23
N GLU A 231 2.99 -13.56 12.96
CA GLU A 231 2.93 -12.34 13.74
C GLU A 231 1.56 -11.66 13.52
N PRO A 232 1.00 -10.98 14.55
CA PRO A 232 -0.32 -10.39 14.45
C PRO A 232 -0.42 -9.32 13.35
N PRO A 233 -1.48 -9.34 12.50
CA PRO A 233 -1.71 -8.31 11.51
C PRO A 233 -2.18 -7.02 12.16
N ALA A 234 -1.84 -5.88 11.53
CA ALA A 234 -2.27 -4.58 11.97
C ALA A 234 -2.67 -3.69 10.77
N TYR A 235 -3.51 -2.71 11.04
CA TYR A 235 -3.73 -1.58 10.15
C TYR A 235 -3.18 -0.29 10.76
N GLY A 236 -2.86 0.68 9.92
CA GLY A 236 -2.42 2.00 10.32
C GLY A 236 -3.59 2.95 10.55
N VAL A 237 -3.60 3.64 11.69
CA VAL A 237 -4.45 4.81 11.93
C VAL A 237 -3.55 6.03 11.85
N VAL A 238 -3.70 6.79 10.78
CA VAL A 238 -2.85 7.96 10.51
C VAL A 238 -3.60 9.23 10.89
N LEU A 239 -2.97 10.00 11.76
CA LEU A 239 -3.46 11.30 12.20
C LEU A 239 -2.51 12.37 11.65
N ILE A 240 -3.06 13.33 10.92
CA ILE A 240 -2.33 14.49 10.40
C ILE A 240 -2.91 15.75 11.03
N ASP A 241 -2.08 16.48 11.71
CA ASP A 241 -2.34 17.81 12.22
C ASP A 241 -1.49 18.86 11.51
N GLU A 242 -1.47 20.10 11.95
CA GLU A 242 -0.69 21.19 11.32
C GLU A 242 0.80 20.86 11.28
N ASP A 243 1.38 20.43 12.41
CA ASP A 243 2.81 20.22 12.60
C ASP A 243 3.17 18.76 12.90
N GLN A 244 2.21 17.83 12.83
CA GLN A 244 2.43 16.47 13.30
C GLN A 244 1.79 15.42 12.39
N LEU A 245 2.57 14.38 12.12
CA LEU A 245 2.10 13.11 11.58
C LEU A 245 2.27 12.03 12.65
N THR A 246 1.16 11.40 13.05
CA THR A 246 1.17 10.27 13.97
C THR A 246 0.62 9.03 13.28
N ILE A 247 1.33 7.92 13.38
CA ILE A 247 0.89 6.63 12.85
C ILE A 247 0.77 5.65 14.01
N HIS A 248 -0.47 5.23 14.31
CA HIS A 248 -0.72 4.13 15.21
C HIS A 248 -0.90 2.84 14.42
N PHE A 249 -0.22 1.78 14.84
CA PHE A 249 -0.40 0.45 14.28
C PHE A 249 -1.33 -0.34 15.19
N ASN A 250 -2.50 -0.68 14.68
CA ASN A 250 -3.55 -1.27 15.47
C ASN A 250 -3.73 -2.75 15.12
N ASN A 251 -3.31 -3.62 16.04
CA ASN A 251 -3.60 -5.03 15.98
C ASN A 251 -5.09 -5.26 16.32
N PHE A 252 -5.82 -5.83 15.39
CA PHE A 252 -7.28 -5.96 15.49
C PHE A 252 -7.76 -7.37 15.87
N LEU A 253 -6.87 -8.39 15.88
CA LEU A 253 -7.27 -9.77 16.21
C LEU A 253 -7.41 -10.00 17.70
N ASP A 254 -6.61 -9.36 18.52
CA ASP A 254 -6.47 -9.64 19.96
C ASP A 254 -7.27 -8.69 20.86
N ARG A 255 -8.11 -7.86 20.29
CA ARG A 255 -8.97 -6.99 21.10
C ARG A 255 -9.99 -7.83 21.86
N LYS A 256 -9.75 -7.95 23.17
CA LYS A 256 -10.82 -8.34 24.09
C LYS A 256 -11.85 -7.22 24.12
N PRO A 257 -13.14 -7.53 24.09
CA PRO A 257 -14.22 -6.55 24.15
C PRO A 257 -14.17 -5.74 25.42
#